data_32ec6714a8c719fb45f65432b1df3c0b
#
_entry.id   32ec6714a8c719fb45f65432b1df3c0b
#
_cell.length_a   1.000
_cell.length_b   1.000
_cell.length_c   1.000
_cell.angle_alpha   90.00
_cell.angle_beta   90.00
_cell.angle_gamma   90.00
#
_symmetry.space_group_name_H-M   'P 1'
#
loop_
_entity.id
_entity.type
_entity.pdbx_description
1 polymer ?
#
loop_
_entity_poly.entity_id
_entity_poly.type
_entity_poly.pdbx_seq_one_letter_code
_entity_poly.pdbx_strand_id
1 'polypeptide(L)'
;IAKVVREYEPMSSRIEQDGHPCVLLSMEMTPGNNVVEYGKEVDKVLNDFRQNELPEDVKVTRIADKPKVVVKSVSDFLRDLLIAMLIIILVMMVLFPIRSAIVAAITIPLSTFVSVAFMYMMGIELNIVTLAALIVVL
;
A
#
# COMPACT_ATOMS: atom_id res chain seq x y z
N ILE A 1 -25.37 -10.12 55.42
CA ILE A 1 -24.45 -9.07 54.92
C ILE A 1 -23.92 -9.61 53.59
N ALA A 2 -24.32 -9.02 52.47
CA ALA A 2 -23.85 -9.41 51.14
C ALA A 2 -22.49 -8.73 50.86
N LYS A 3 -21.48 -9.50 50.40
CA LYS A 3 -20.19 -8.98 49.95
C LYS A 3 -20.26 -8.83 48.43
N VAL A 4 -20.19 -7.61 47.92
CA VAL A 4 -20.08 -7.35 46.49
C VAL A 4 -18.62 -7.46 46.11
N VAL A 5 -18.27 -8.41 45.24
CA VAL A 5 -16.95 -8.62 44.70
C VAL A 5 -17.01 -8.28 43.22
N ARG A 6 -16.06 -7.47 42.74
CA ARG A 6 -15.89 -7.17 41.31
C ARG A 6 -15.08 -8.32 40.73
N GLU A 7 -15.66 -9.07 39.86
CA GLU A 7 -15.02 -10.18 39.15
C GLU A 7 -15.06 -9.90 37.65
N TYR A 8 -13.97 -10.18 36.97
CA TYR A 8 -13.92 -10.06 35.52
C TYR A 8 -14.30 -11.41 34.91
N GLU A 9 -15.07 -11.38 33.83
CA GLU A 9 -15.37 -12.60 33.07
C GLU A 9 -14.06 -13.28 32.63
N PRO A 10 -14.03 -14.64 32.67
CA PRO A 10 -12.87 -15.38 32.19
C PRO A 10 -12.61 -15.05 30.72
N MET A 11 -11.39 -14.68 30.40
CA MET A 11 -10.98 -14.33 29.04
C MET A 11 -11.20 -15.54 28.12
N SER A 12 -12.13 -15.42 27.18
CA SER A 12 -12.39 -16.43 26.15
C SER A 12 -11.36 -16.45 25.03
N SER A 13 -10.63 -15.36 24.84
CA SER A 13 -9.54 -15.23 23.86
C SER A 13 -8.46 -14.33 24.43
N ARG A 14 -7.20 -14.69 24.19
CA ARG A 14 -6.03 -13.91 24.58
C ARG A 14 -5.18 -13.64 23.36
N ILE A 15 -4.90 -12.38 23.12
CA ILE A 15 -3.98 -11.93 22.05
C ILE A 15 -2.71 -11.46 22.72
N GLU A 16 -1.59 -12.00 22.28
CA GLU A 16 -0.26 -11.64 22.77
C GLU A 16 0.64 -11.25 21.61
N GLN A 17 1.47 -10.26 21.86
CA GLN A 17 2.56 -9.89 20.98
C GLN A 17 3.86 -9.85 21.77
N ASP A 18 4.87 -10.60 21.34
CA ASP A 18 6.17 -10.73 22.01
C ASP A 18 6.06 -11.16 23.49
N GLY A 19 5.05 -11.98 23.82
CA GLY A 19 4.80 -12.47 25.17
C GLY A 19 4.05 -11.49 26.09
N HIS A 20 3.64 -10.33 25.56
CA HIS A 20 2.85 -9.35 26.29
C HIS A 20 1.39 -9.33 25.84
N PRO A 21 0.43 -9.23 26.77
CA PRO A 21 -0.98 -9.10 26.41
C PRO A 21 -1.20 -7.82 25.61
N CYS A 22 -1.92 -7.92 24.50
CA CYS A 22 -2.22 -6.79 23.65
C CYS A 22 -3.69 -6.72 23.24
N VAL A 23 -4.11 -5.55 22.79
CA VAL A 23 -5.44 -5.31 22.20
C VAL A 23 -5.25 -5.05 20.71
N LEU A 24 -6.03 -5.76 19.90
CA LEU A 24 -6.03 -5.57 18.45
C LEU A 24 -7.17 -4.60 18.07
N LEU A 25 -6.79 -3.48 17.47
CA LEU A 25 -7.74 -2.56 16.84
C LEU A 25 -7.70 -2.77 15.33
N SER A 26 -8.80 -3.26 14.77
CA SER A 26 -8.97 -3.40 13.33
C SER A 26 -9.81 -2.24 12.79
N MET A 27 -9.30 -1.60 11.74
CA MET A 27 -10.00 -0.51 11.04
C MET A 27 -10.15 -0.87 9.58
N GLU A 28 -11.35 -0.68 9.05
CA GLU A 28 -11.66 -0.93 7.65
C GLU A 28 -12.10 0.37 6.97
N MET A 29 -11.63 0.55 5.74
CA MET A 29 -11.99 1.72 4.94
C MET A 29 -13.33 1.50 4.24
N THR A 30 -14.17 2.52 4.21
CA THR A 30 -15.42 2.49 3.44
C THR A 30 -15.10 2.42 1.93
N PRO A 31 -15.80 1.55 1.18
CA PRO A 31 -15.61 1.46 -0.27
C PRO A 31 -15.76 2.80 -0.98
N GLY A 32 -14.93 3.03 -2.00
CA GLY A 32 -14.94 4.25 -2.81
C GLY A 32 -14.03 5.38 -2.32
N ASN A 33 -13.35 5.23 -1.19
CA ASN A 33 -12.39 6.19 -0.69
C ASN A 33 -10.95 5.88 -1.15
N ASN A 34 -10.09 6.90 -1.12
CA ASN A 34 -8.69 6.74 -1.47
C ASN A 34 -7.89 6.13 -0.30
N VAL A 35 -7.31 4.95 -0.53
CA VAL A 35 -6.52 4.20 0.48
C VAL A 35 -5.34 5.01 1.02
N VAL A 36 -4.68 5.81 0.17
CA VAL A 36 -3.52 6.62 0.56
C VAL A 36 -3.93 7.79 1.45
N GLU A 37 -5.06 8.45 1.13
CA GLU A 37 -5.61 9.54 1.91
C GLU A 37 -6.10 9.04 3.28
N TYR A 38 -6.83 7.94 3.29
CA TYR A 38 -7.21 7.24 4.51
C TYR A 38 -6.00 6.93 5.40
N GLY A 39 -4.90 6.43 4.82
CA GLY A 39 -3.68 6.16 5.56
C GLY A 39 -3.08 7.40 6.23
N LYS A 40 -3.10 8.55 5.55
CA LYS A 40 -2.61 9.83 6.11
C LYS A 40 -3.49 10.33 7.25
N GLU A 41 -4.80 10.21 7.13
CA GLU A 41 -5.74 10.59 8.20
C GLU A 41 -5.56 9.68 9.43
N VAL A 42 -5.43 8.38 9.23
CA VAL A 42 -5.14 7.42 10.33
C VAL A 42 -3.80 7.74 10.99
N ASP A 43 -2.76 8.08 10.21
CA ASP A 43 -1.46 8.50 10.76
C ASP A 43 -1.57 9.74 11.64
N LYS A 44 -2.35 10.73 11.19
CA LYS A 44 -2.56 11.98 11.93
C LYS A 44 -3.26 11.72 13.26
N VAL A 45 -4.38 10.98 13.23
CA VAL A 45 -5.14 10.64 14.44
C VAL A 45 -4.30 9.82 15.42
N LEU A 46 -3.54 8.82 14.92
CA LEU A 46 -2.68 7.99 15.77
C LEU A 46 -1.53 8.78 16.39
N ASN A 47 -0.96 9.74 15.67
CA ASN A 47 0.11 10.58 16.22
C ASN A 47 -0.43 11.52 17.30
N ASP A 48 -1.63 12.08 17.07
CA ASP A 48 -2.29 12.93 18.07
C ASP A 48 -2.64 12.15 19.35
N PHE A 49 -3.20 10.95 19.18
CA PHE A 49 -3.52 10.03 20.26
C PHE A 49 -2.28 9.63 21.08
N ARG A 50 -1.16 9.33 20.37
CA ARG A 50 0.11 8.99 21.03
C ARG A 50 0.68 10.13 21.88
N GLN A 51 0.48 11.38 21.44
CA GLN A 51 1.05 12.54 22.13
C GLN A 51 0.21 13.00 23.30
N ASN A 52 -1.11 12.86 23.21
CA ASN A 52 -2.03 13.50 24.13
C ASN A 52 -2.75 12.54 25.08
N GLU A 53 -2.96 11.29 24.67
CA GLU A 53 -3.86 10.39 25.41
C GLU A 53 -3.23 9.05 25.81
N LEU A 54 -2.11 8.65 25.18
CA LEU A 54 -1.52 7.35 25.46
C LEU A 54 -0.59 7.39 26.68
N PRO A 55 -0.77 6.50 27.67
CA PRO A 55 0.21 6.30 28.74
C PRO A 55 1.56 5.85 28.20
N GLU A 56 2.66 6.25 28.84
CA GLU A 56 4.03 5.92 28.42
C GLU A 56 4.31 4.42 28.35
N ASP A 57 3.58 3.62 29.10
CA ASP A 57 3.73 2.17 29.18
C ASP A 57 3.04 1.41 27.99
N VAL A 58 2.25 2.12 27.16
CA VAL A 58 1.49 1.49 26.06
C VAL A 58 2.16 1.75 24.72
N LYS A 59 2.59 0.67 24.06
CA LYS A 59 3.21 0.73 22.73
C LYS A 59 2.21 0.38 21.64
N VAL A 60 1.99 1.28 20.69
CA VAL A 60 1.17 1.03 19.50
C VAL A 60 2.03 0.55 18.37
N THR A 61 1.78 -0.67 17.90
CA THR A 61 2.48 -1.29 16.75
C THR A 61 1.48 -1.55 15.64
N ARG A 62 1.82 -1.17 14.40
CA ARG A 62 1.01 -1.48 13.22
C ARG A 62 1.40 -2.84 12.66
N ILE A 63 0.43 -3.70 12.44
CA ILE A 63 0.66 -5.07 11.94
C ILE A 63 0.37 -5.15 10.44
N ALA A 64 -0.75 -4.63 9.96
CA ALA A 64 -1.15 -4.70 8.56
C ALA A 64 -1.48 -3.30 8.02
N ASP A 65 -0.50 -2.63 7.42
CA ASP A 65 -0.61 -1.27 6.91
C ASP A 65 -0.83 -1.29 5.38
N LYS A 66 -2.08 -1.54 4.96
CA LYS A 66 -2.45 -1.55 3.53
C LYS A 66 -2.06 -0.25 2.79
N PRO A 67 -2.29 0.95 3.33
CA PRO A 67 -1.88 2.20 2.68
C PRO A 67 -0.39 2.25 2.35
N LYS A 68 0.49 1.86 3.26
CA LYS A 68 1.94 1.81 3.01
C LYS A 68 2.32 0.80 1.95
N VAL A 69 1.68 -0.37 1.96
CA VAL A 69 1.90 -1.41 0.95
C VAL A 69 1.53 -0.89 -0.44
N VAL A 70 0.39 -0.21 -0.58
CA VAL A 70 -0.05 0.36 -1.86
C VAL A 70 0.92 1.44 -2.36
N VAL A 71 1.30 2.40 -1.51
CA VAL A 71 2.28 3.44 -1.89
C VAL A 71 3.61 2.84 -2.31
N LYS A 72 4.10 1.85 -1.57
CA LYS A 72 5.34 1.15 -1.91
C LYS A 72 5.21 0.42 -3.24
N SER A 73 4.12 -0.31 -3.47
CA SER A 73 3.90 -1.05 -4.72
C SER A 73 3.84 -0.14 -5.94
N VAL A 74 3.20 1.03 -5.82
CA VAL A 74 3.19 2.03 -6.90
C VAL A 74 4.59 2.58 -7.16
N SER A 75 5.35 2.87 -6.10
CA SER A 75 6.74 3.36 -6.23
C SER A 75 7.66 2.31 -6.87
N ASP A 76 7.56 1.06 -6.42
CA ASP A 76 8.33 -0.05 -6.98
C ASP A 76 7.96 -0.27 -8.45
N PHE A 77 6.66 -0.23 -8.80
CA PHE A 77 6.19 -0.31 -10.18
C PHE A 77 6.80 0.78 -11.07
N LEU A 78 6.75 2.04 -10.65
CA LEU A 78 7.33 3.13 -11.44
C LEU A 78 8.84 2.97 -11.64
N ARG A 79 9.54 2.50 -10.62
CA ARG A 79 10.97 2.20 -10.71
C ARG A 79 11.24 1.08 -11.71
N ASP A 80 10.51 -0.02 -11.61
CA ASP A 80 10.69 -1.19 -12.48
C ASP A 80 10.32 -0.85 -13.93
N LEU A 81 9.27 -0.04 -14.13
CA LEU A 81 8.90 0.50 -15.43
C LEU A 81 10.04 1.31 -16.06
N LEU A 82 10.66 2.23 -15.29
CA LEU A 82 11.79 3.02 -15.78
C LEU A 82 13.00 2.16 -16.13
N ILE A 83 13.32 1.17 -15.30
CA ILE A 83 14.42 0.23 -15.54
C ILE A 83 14.16 -0.60 -16.81
N ALA A 84 12.96 -1.16 -16.95
CA ALA A 84 12.58 -1.94 -18.12
C ALA A 84 12.66 -1.09 -19.41
N MET A 85 12.13 0.12 -19.36
CA MET A 85 12.20 1.06 -20.49
C MET A 85 13.64 1.37 -20.88
N LEU A 86 14.52 1.59 -19.90
CA LEU A 86 15.93 1.89 -20.14
C LEU A 86 16.66 0.70 -20.79
N ILE A 87 16.38 -0.52 -20.32
CA ILE A 87 16.94 -1.75 -20.88
C ILE A 87 16.46 -1.93 -22.33
N ILE A 88 15.17 -1.75 -22.60
CA ILE A 88 14.61 -1.90 -23.95
C ILE A 88 15.23 -0.90 -24.90
N ILE A 89 15.35 0.37 -24.52
CA ILE A 89 15.99 1.41 -25.33
C ILE A 89 17.44 1.04 -25.64
N LEU A 90 18.19 0.55 -24.64
CA LEU A 90 19.59 0.14 -24.80
C LEU A 90 19.72 -1.01 -25.80
N VAL A 91 18.89 -2.04 -25.65
CA VAL A 91 18.86 -3.19 -26.57
C VAL A 91 18.47 -2.76 -27.98
N MET A 92 17.46 -1.88 -28.11
CA MET A 92 17.03 -1.37 -29.42
C MET A 92 18.12 -0.53 -30.09
N MET A 93 18.88 0.27 -29.35
CA MET A 93 20.01 1.04 -29.92
C MET A 93 21.16 0.16 -30.45
N VAL A 94 21.35 -1.02 -29.82
CA VAL A 94 22.40 -1.96 -30.24
C VAL A 94 21.98 -2.75 -31.49
N LEU A 95 20.71 -3.16 -31.56
CA LEU A 95 20.23 -4.06 -32.61
C LEU A 95 19.61 -3.33 -33.81
N PHE A 96 19.10 -2.12 -33.61
CA PHE A 96 18.34 -1.38 -34.62
C PHE A 96 18.85 0.04 -34.83
N PRO A 97 18.54 0.66 -35.97
CA PRO A 97 18.84 2.07 -36.20
C PRO A 97 18.20 2.96 -35.12
N ILE A 98 18.89 4.03 -34.75
CA ILE A 98 18.50 4.97 -33.70
C ILE A 98 17.07 5.50 -33.86
N ARG A 99 16.59 5.62 -35.09
CA ARG A 99 15.20 6.04 -35.40
C ARG A 99 14.16 5.10 -34.80
N SER A 100 14.38 3.78 -34.93
CA SER A 100 13.49 2.76 -34.37
C SER A 100 13.53 2.73 -32.84
N ALA A 101 14.73 2.95 -32.26
CA ALA A 101 14.89 3.05 -30.81
C ALA A 101 14.12 4.23 -30.21
N ILE A 102 14.12 5.38 -30.87
CA ILE A 102 13.35 6.58 -30.43
C ILE A 102 11.85 6.30 -30.47
N VAL A 103 11.34 5.67 -31.53
CA VAL A 103 9.91 5.32 -31.63
C VAL A 103 9.50 4.39 -30.50
N ALA A 104 10.28 3.35 -30.21
CA ALA A 104 10.01 2.44 -29.09
C ALA A 104 10.03 3.17 -27.73
N ALA A 105 11.02 4.07 -27.53
CA ALA A 105 11.17 4.85 -26.30
C ALA A 105 9.95 5.73 -25.99
N ILE A 106 9.24 6.19 -27.02
CA ILE A 106 8.04 7.02 -26.87
C ILE A 106 6.78 6.13 -26.78
N THR A 107 6.71 5.05 -27.53
CA THR A 107 5.54 4.21 -27.61
C THR A 107 5.28 3.44 -26.31
N ILE A 108 6.33 2.94 -25.64
CA ILE A 108 6.19 2.15 -24.41
C ILE A 108 5.55 2.96 -23.29
N PRO A 109 6.09 4.14 -22.88
CA PRO A 109 5.46 4.93 -21.85
C PRO A 109 4.06 5.41 -22.25
N LEU A 110 3.85 5.75 -23.51
CA LEU A 110 2.55 6.18 -24.01
C LEU A 110 1.49 5.07 -23.86
N SER A 111 1.80 3.85 -24.26
CA SER A 111 0.89 2.71 -24.12
C SER A 111 0.57 2.41 -22.65
N THR A 112 1.56 2.51 -21.77
CA THR A 112 1.38 2.33 -20.33
C THR A 112 0.46 3.40 -19.74
N PHE A 113 0.67 4.67 -20.09
CA PHE A 113 -0.20 5.76 -19.65
C PHE A 113 -1.64 5.60 -20.14
N VAL A 114 -1.83 5.21 -21.40
CA VAL A 114 -3.16 4.93 -21.96
C VAL A 114 -3.82 3.77 -21.22
N SER A 115 -3.10 2.69 -20.94
CA SER A 115 -3.63 1.55 -20.19
C SER A 115 -4.08 1.95 -18.77
N VAL A 116 -3.26 2.70 -18.04
CA VAL A 116 -3.58 3.19 -16.69
C VAL A 116 -4.78 4.15 -16.74
N ALA A 117 -4.85 5.04 -17.73
CA ALA A 117 -5.99 5.95 -17.91
C ALA A 117 -7.28 5.17 -18.19
N PHE A 118 -7.20 4.11 -18.98
CA PHE A 118 -8.36 3.25 -19.28
C PHE A 118 -8.83 2.49 -18.04
N MET A 119 -7.90 1.97 -17.23
CA MET A 119 -8.21 1.34 -15.94
C MET A 119 -8.91 2.33 -15.00
N TYR A 120 -8.43 3.56 -14.93
CA TYR A 120 -9.05 4.61 -14.13
C TYR A 120 -10.50 4.90 -14.60
N MET A 121 -10.73 5.01 -15.92
CA MET A 121 -12.07 5.23 -16.47
C MET A 121 -13.03 4.06 -16.20
N MET A 122 -12.52 2.84 -16.14
CA MET A 122 -13.31 1.64 -15.81
C MET A 122 -13.52 1.45 -14.30
N GLY A 123 -12.97 2.31 -13.46
CA GLY A 123 -13.06 2.21 -12.00
C GLY A 123 -12.26 1.04 -11.41
N ILE A 124 -11.25 0.55 -12.14
CA ILE A 124 -10.38 -0.52 -11.67
C ILE A 124 -9.35 0.06 -10.72
N GLU A 125 -9.32 -0.42 -9.49
CA GLU A 125 -8.36 0.02 -8.48
C GLU A 125 -6.94 -0.45 -8.82
N LEU A 126 -5.96 0.45 -8.63
CA LEU A 126 -4.54 0.13 -8.72
C LEU A 126 -4.14 -0.67 -7.47
N ASN A 127 -4.00 -1.97 -7.65
CA ASN A 127 -3.49 -2.88 -6.63
C ASN A 127 -2.26 -3.64 -7.14
N ILE A 128 -1.64 -4.45 -6.28
CA ILE A 128 -0.43 -5.21 -6.64
C ILE A 128 -0.66 -6.12 -7.85
N VAL A 129 -1.85 -6.70 -7.98
CA VAL A 129 -2.19 -7.63 -9.07
C VAL A 129 -2.31 -6.89 -10.40
N THR A 130 -3.00 -5.73 -10.43
CA THR A 130 -3.15 -4.92 -11.64
C THR A 130 -1.83 -4.33 -12.10
N LEU A 131 -0.96 -3.91 -11.16
CA LEU A 131 0.39 -3.43 -11.45
C LEU A 131 1.28 -4.55 -11.99
N ALA A 132 1.22 -5.75 -11.41
CA ALA A 132 1.95 -6.92 -11.92
C ALA A 132 1.50 -7.31 -13.34
N ALA A 133 0.19 -7.32 -13.60
CA ALA A 133 -0.34 -7.56 -14.93
C ALA A 133 0.17 -6.54 -15.97
N LEU A 134 0.25 -5.27 -15.58
CA LEU A 134 0.77 -4.20 -16.43
C LEU A 134 2.25 -4.41 -16.77
N ILE A 135 3.07 -4.84 -15.80
CA ILE A 135 4.50 -5.16 -16.03
C ILE A 135 4.65 -6.34 -16.99
N VAL A 136 3.81 -7.37 -16.86
CA VAL A 136 3.89 -8.56 -17.73
C VAL A 136 3.55 -8.23 -19.20
N VAL A 137 2.66 -7.26 -19.44
CA VAL A 137 2.25 -6.83 -20.78
C VAL A 137 3.28 -5.89 -21.43
N LEU A 138 4.11 -5.23 -20.64
CA LEU A 138 5.14 -4.30 -21.10
C LEU A 138 6.34 -5.03 -21.71
#